data_0c6787ed89e708c9bcf4e6f4659bf60c
#
_entry.id   0c6787ed89e708c9bcf4e6f4659bf60c
#
_cell.length_a   1.000
_cell.length_b   1.000
_cell.length_c   1.000
_cell.angle_alpha   90.00
_cell.angle_beta   90.00
_cell.angle_gamma   90.00
#
_symmetry.space_group_name_H-M   'P 1'
#
loop_
_entity.id
_entity.type
_entity.pdbx_description
1 polymer ?
#
loop_
_entity_poly.entity_id
_entity_poly.type
_entity_poly.pdbx_seq_one_letter_code
_entity_poly.pdbx_strand_id
1 'polypeptide(L)'
;MESLLTLPLAGEARVRILQITDTHLFAQKHEALLGVNTWESYQAVLEAIRPHQHEFDLIVATGDLAQDQSSAAYQHFAEGIASFRAPCVWLPGNHDFQPAMYSALQDAGISPAKRVFIGEQWQILLLDSQVFGVPHGELSEFQLEWLERKLADAPERAEPNNG
;
A
#
# COMPACT_ATOMS: atom_id res chain seq x y z
N MET A 1 8.51 15.99 -8.33
CA MET A 1 7.17 16.41 -7.90
C MET A 1 6.55 15.32 -7.05
N GLU A 2 6.08 15.68 -5.90
CA GLU A 2 5.46 14.74 -4.98
C GLU A 2 4.10 14.28 -5.51
N SER A 3 3.86 12.97 -5.49
CA SER A 3 2.63 12.37 -5.94
C SER A 3 1.56 12.43 -4.84
N LEU A 4 0.41 12.98 -5.15
CA LEU A 4 -0.74 13.10 -4.26
C LEU A 4 -1.93 12.36 -4.88
N LEU A 5 -2.59 11.52 -4.10
CA LEU A 5 -3.81 10.85 -4.49
C LEU A 5 -5.00 11.47 -3.74
N THR A 6 -6.01 11.89 -4.48
CA THR A 6 -7.25 12.43 -3.93
C THR A 6 -8.41 11.53 -4.32
N LEU A 7 -9.13 11.02 -3.35
CA LEU A 7 -10.23 10.09 -3.56
C LEU A 7 -11.54 10.69 -3.06
N PRO A 8 -12.64 10.53 -3.80
CA PRO A 8 -13.97 10.90 -3.31
C PRO A 8 -14.42 9.93 -2.23
N LEU A 9 -15.19 10.43 -1.28
CA LEU A 9 -15.90 9.58 -0.31
C LEU A 9 -17.39 9.67 -0.62
N ALA A 10 -17.98 8.57 -1.06
CA ALA A 10 -19.38 8.52 -1.44
C ALA A 10 -20.28 8.39 -0.19
N GLY A 11 -21.06 9.42 0.11
CA GLY A 11 -22.25 9.38 0.93
C GLY A 11 -22.14 9.06 2.42
N GLU A 12 -21.04 8.49 2.90
CA GLU A 12 -20.83 8.13 4.30
C GLU A 12 -19.51 8.71 4.82
N ALA A 13 -19.49 9.16 6.08
CA ALA A 13 -18.28 9.66 6.75
C ALA A 13 -17.27 8.54 7.11
N ARG A 14 -17.56 7.29 6.75
CA ARG A 14 -16.75 6.13 7.06
C ARG A 14 -15.81 5.79 5.91
N VAL A 15 -14.52 5.70 6.21
CA VAL A 15 -13.49 5.21 5.28
C VAL A 15 -13.19 3.76 5.60
N ARG A 16 -13.17 2.90 4.57
CA ARG A 16 -12.80 1.49 4.70
C ARG A 16 -11.47 1.25 3.98
N ILE A 17 -10.48 0.85 4.74
CA ILE A 17 -9.14 0.56 4.23
C ILE A 17 -8.87 -0.93 4.34
N LEU A 18 -8.41 -1.52 3.23
CA LEU A 18 -7.88 -2.88 3.22
C LEU A 18 -6.36 -2.80 3.31
N GLN A 19 -5.80 -3.36 4.37
CA GLN A 19 -4.36 -3.53 4.50
C GLN A 19 -3.96 -4.94 4.05
N ILE A 20 -3.00 -5.02 3.14
CA ILE A 20 -2.37 -6.27 2.73
C ILE A 20 -0.87 -6.12 3.02
N THR A 21 -0.29 -7.10 3.70
CA THR A 21 1.11 -7.04 4.10
C THR A 21 1.76 -8.41 4.06
N ASP A 22 3.06 -8.43 3.89
CA ASP A 22 3.89 -9.64 4.07
C ASP A 22 3.47 -10.81 3.15
N THR A 23 3.23 -10.52 1.90
CA THR A 23 2.87 -11.55 0.90
C THR A 23 4.05 -12.43 0.51
N HIS A 24 5.28 -11.95 0.64
CA HIS A 24 6.53 -12.68 0.39
C HIS A 24 6.51 -13.48 -0.91
N LEU A 25 6.07 -12.85 -2.00
CA LEU A 25 5.94 -13.49 -3.29
C LEU A 25 7.30 -13.71 -3.95
N PHE A 26 7.37 -14.70 -4.83
CA PHE A 26 8.55 -15.04 -5.62
C PHE A 26 8.30 -14.79 -7.10
N ALA A 27 9.36 -14.75 -7.89
CA ALA A 27 9.27 -14.73 -9.33
C ALA A 27 8.52 -15.96 -9.88
N GLN A 28 8.72 -17.10 -9.22
CA GLN A 28 8.07 -18.36 -9.57
C GLN A 28 6.93 -18.67 -8.59
N LYS A 29 5.72 -18.85 -9.10
CA LYS A 29 4.51 -19.11 -8.30
C LYS A 29 4.53 -20.42 -7.51
N HIS A 30 5.45 -21.35 -7.84
CA HIS A 30 5.57 -22.62 -7.12
C HIS A 30 6.53 -22.57 -5.94
N GLU A 31 7.26 -21.47 -5.75
CA GLU A 31 8.22 -21.35 -4.66
C GLU A 31 7.53 -21.17 -3.32
N ALA A 32 8.20 -21.63 -2.27
CA ALA A 32 7.69 -21.64 -0.92
C ALA A 32 8.65 -20.96 0.06
N LEU A 33 8.11 -20.30 1.05
CA LEU A 33 8.84 -19.78 2.21
C LEU A 33 8.44 -20.59 3.43
N LEU A 34 9.42 -21.21 4.09
CA LEU A 34 9.19 -22.05 5.28
C LEU A 34 8.11 -23.12 5.08
N GLY A 35 8.08 -23.72 3.90
CA GLY A 35 7.11 -24.76 3.55
C GLY A 35 5.74 -24.28 3.09
N VAL A 36 5.52 -22.96 3.02
CA VAL A 36 4.27 -22.37 2.55
C VAL A 36 4.45 -21.82 1.14
N ASN A 37 3.62 -22.27 0.19
CA ASN A 37 3.54 -21.62 -1.11
C ASN A 37 2.87 -20.25 -0.95
N THR A 38 3.66 -19.19 -1.11
CA THR A 38 3.21 -17.83 -0.81
C THR A 38 2.19 -17.32 -1.83
N TRP A 39 2.28 -17.73 -3.08
CA TRP A 39 1.28 -17.39 -4.08
C TRP A 39 -0.10 -17.99 -3.75
N GLU A 40 -0.13 -19.26 -3.40
CA GLU A 40 -1.39 -19.93 -3.01
C GLU A 40 -1.97 -19.34 -1.73
N SER A 41 -1.13 -19.03 -0.75
CA SER A 41 -1.54 -18.33 0.49
C SER A 41 -2.15 -16.98 0.20
N TYR A 42 -1.50 -16.18 -0.67
CA TYR A 42 -2.00 -14.88 -1.11
C TYR A 42 -3.34 -15.01 -1.82
N GLN A 43 -3.47 -15.96 -2.74
CA GLN A 43 -4.73 -16.23 -3.43
C GLN A 43 -5.85 -16.64 -2.47
N ALA A 44 -5.55 -17.44 -1.47
CA ALA A 44 -6.53 -17.84 -0.44
C ALA A 44 -7.06 -16.64 0.36
N VAL A 45 -6.17 -15.72 0.74
CA VAL A 45 -6.56 -14.47 1.40
C VAL A 45 -7.45 -13.62 0.50
N LEU A 46 -7.06 -13.46 -0.76
CA LEU A 46 -7.85 -12.67 -1.73
C LEU A 46 -9.23 -13.28 -1.95
N GLU A 47 -9.35 -14.62 -2.05
CA GLU A 47 -10.63 -15.29 -2.17
C GLU A 47 -11.53 -15.04 -0.94
N ALA A 48 -10.96 -15.03 0.26
CA ALA A 48 -11.71 -14.78 1.49
C ALA A 48 -12.30 -13.35 1.54
N ILE A 49 -11.60 -12.36 0.98
CA ILE A 49 -12.06 -10.96 0.98
C ILE A 49 -12.82 -10.57 -0.29
N ARG A 50 -12.82 -11.40 -1.32
CA ARG A 50 -13.46 -11.11 -2.62
C ARG A 50 -14.95 -10.75 -2.51
N PRO A 51 -15.77 -11.35 -1.65
CA PRO A 51 -17.16 -10.92 -1.46
C PRO A 51 -17.32 -9.47 -1.05
N HIS A 52 -16.27 -8.87 -0.47
CA HIS A 52 -16.25 -7.48 0.01
C HIS A 52 -15.43 -6.54 -0.89
N GLN A 53 -14.99 -7.00 -2.08
CA GLN A 53 -14.03 -6.29 -2.94
C GLN A 53 -14.45 -4.88 -3.36
N HIS A 54 -15.74 -4.56 -3.32
CA HIS A 54 -16.28 -3.24 -3.69
C HIS A 54 -16.52 -2.32 -2.48
N GLU A 55 -16.24 -2.80 -1.27
CA GLU A 55 -16.50 -2.05 -0.04
C GLU A 55 -15.34 -1.20 0.43
N PHE A 56 -14.15 -1.38 -0.15
CA PHE A 56 -12.94 -0.66 0.26
C PHE A 56 -12.78 0.63 -0.53
N ASP A 57 -12.36 1.68 0.17
CA ASP A 57 -12.04 2.99 -0.43
C ASP A 57 -10.56 3.05 -0.85
N LEU A 58 -9.69 2.34 -0.15
CA LEU A 58 -8.25 2.32 -0.39
C LEU A 58 -7.67 0.97 0.03
N ILE A 59 -6.70 0.50 -0.75
CA ILE A 59 -5.84 -0.63 -0.39
C ILE A 59 -4.46 -0.09 -0.05
N VAL A 60 -3.92 -0.49 1.10
CA VAL A 60 -2.57 -0.13 1.53
C VAL A 60 -1.73 -1.41 1.63
N ALA A 61 -0.71 -1.52 0.78
CA ALA A 61 0.25 -2.62 0.81
C ALA A 61 1.46 -2.19 1.65
N THR A 62 1.65 -2.80 2.81
CA THR A 62 2.59 -2.30 3.82
C THR A 62 3.90 -3.06 3.92
N GLY A 63 4.36 -3.63 2.80
CA GLY A 63 5.72 -4.12 2.68
C GLY A 63 5.87 -5.63 2.73
N ASP A 64 7.10 -6.05 2.52
CA ASP A 64 7.50 -7.45 2.34
C ASP A 64 6.64 -8.18 1.30
N LEU A 65 6.37 -7.50 0.19
CA LEU A 65 5.56 -8.03 -0.90
C LEU A 65 6.33 -9.08 -1.69
N ALA A 66 7.63 -8.88 -1.88
CA ALA A 66 8.53 -9.80 -2.59
C ALA A 66 9.56 -10.38 -1.64
N GLN A 67 9.72 -11.70 -1.68
CA GLN A 67 10.77 -12.41 -0.93
C GLN A 67 12.11 -12.34 -1.67
N ASP A 68 12.09 -12.44 -2.99
CA ASP A 68 13.27 -12.52 -3.85
C ASP A 68 13.63 -11.21 -4.55
N GLN A 69 12.97 -10.11 -4.22
CA GLN A 69 13.21 -8.78 -4.78
C GLN A 69 13.02 -8.67 -6.31
N SER A 70 12.37 -9.65 -6.92
CA SER A 70 12.16 -9.68 -8.37
C SER A 70 11.01 -8.77 -8.82
N SER A 71 11.13 -8.18 -10.00
CA SER A 71 10.03 -7.46 -10.64
C SER A 71 8.80 -8.36 -10.84
N ALA A 72 9.01 -9.63 -11.15
CA ALA A 72 7.93 -10.60 -11.34
C ALA A 72 7.11 -10.82 -10.07
N ALA A 73 7.74 -10.83 -8.88
CA ALA A 73 7.02 -10.94 -7.62
C ALA A 73 6.05 -9.77 -7.42
N TYR A 74 6.48 -8.55 -7.69
CA TYR A 74 5.61 -7.37 -7.62
C TYR A 74 4.50 -7.38 -8.66
N GLN A 75 4.78 -7.88 -9.86
CA GLN A 75 3.76 -8.08 -10.89
C GLN A 75 2.69 -9.08 -10.42
N HIS A 76 3.09 -10.16 -9.74
CA HIS A 76 2.17 -11.14 -9.17
C HIS A 76 1.31 -10.52 -8.07
N PHE A 77 1.88 -9.66 -7.23
CA PHE A 77 1.10 -8.92 -6.25
C PHE A 77 0.00 -8.09 -6.93
N ALA A 78 0.37 -7.31 -7.94
CA ALA A 78 -0.55 -6.49 -8.70
C ALA A 78 -1.63 -7.30 -9.42
N GLU A 79 -1.26 -8.45 -9.98
CA GLU A 79 -2.20 -9.40 -10.60
C GLU A 79 -3.28 -9.84 -9.61
N GLY A 80 -2.88 -10.13 -8.36
CA GLY A 80 -3.81 -10.59 -7.33
C GLY A 80 -4.89 -9.56 -6.97
N ILE A 81 -4.53 -8.29 -6.87
CA ILE A 81 -5.48 -7.22 -6.51
C ILE A 81 -6.14 -6.53 -7.70
N ALA A 82 -5.85 -6.96 -8.93
CA ALA A 82 -6.33 -6.27 -10.14
C ALA A 82 -7.85 -6.22 -10.27
N SER A 83 -8.57 -7.17 -9.68
CA SER A 83 -10.04 -7.20 -9.68
C SER A 83 -10.68 -6.25 -8.67
N PHE A 84 -9.92 -5.75 -7.71
CA PHE A 84 -10.44 -4.81 -6.72
C PHE A 84 -10.49 -3.40 -7.31
N ARG A 85 -11.61 -2.70 -7.11
CA ARG A 85 -11.80 -1.35 -7.66
C ARG A 85 -11.06 -0.27 -6.89
N ALA A 86 -10.80 -0.50 -5.61
CA ALA A 86 -10.12 0.48 -4.78
C ALA A 86 -8.70 0.72 -5.29
N PRO A 87 -8.23 1.97 -5.32
CA PRO A 87 -6.84 2.25 -5.62
C PRO A 87 -5.92 1.69 -4.54
N CYS A 88 -4.70 1.36 -4.92
CA CYS A 88 -3.69 0.80 -4.02
C CYS A 88 -2.50 1.77 -3.93
N VAL A 89 -2.02 1.96 -2.71
CA VAL A 89 -0.74 2.61 -2.39
C VAL A 89 0.12 1.64 -1.58
N TRP A 90 1.43 1.92 -1.47
CA TRP A 90 2.35 0.94 -0.92
C TRP A 90 3.48 1.57 -0.12
N LEU A 91 4.05 0.77 0.77
CA LEU A 91 5.30 1.01 1.48
C LEU A 91 6.23 -0.20 1.33
N PRO A 92 7.55 -0.01 1.27
CA PRO A 92 8.48 -1.13 1.28
C PRO A 92 8.66 -1.70 2.68
N GLY A 93 8.88 -3.02 2.77
CA GLY A 93 9.39 -3.70 3.94
C GLY A 93 10.90 -3.96 3.81
N ASN A 94 11.50 -4.64 4.78
CA ASN A 94 12.94 -4.92 4.76
C ASN A 94 13.36 -5.92 3.67
N HIS A 95 12.46 -6.77 3.21
CA HIS A 95 12.71 -7.70 2.10
C HIS A 95 12.56 -7.05 0.72
N ASP A 96 11.98 -5.86 0.63
CA ASP A 96 11.69 -5.25 -0.66
C ASP A 96 12.90 -4.51 -1.24
N PHE A 97 12.97 -4.50 -2.56
CA PHE A 97 13.91 -3.71 -3.33
C PHE A 97 13.17 -2.58 -4.03
N GLN A 98 13.30 -1.36 -3.51
CA GLN A 98 12.48 -0.22 -3.93
C GLN A 98 12.52 0.07 -5.43
N PRO A 99 13.68 0.04 -6.14
CA PRO A 99 13.70 0.30 -7.57
C PRO A 99 12.82 -0.65 -8.38
N ALA A 100 12.90 -1.96 -8.11
CA ALA A 100 12.06 -2.94 -8.79
C ALA A 100 10.58 -2.84 -8.37
N MET A 101 10.34 -2.61 -7.09
CA MET A 101 9.00 -2.41 -6.52
C MET A 101 8.30 -1.20 -7.14
N TYR A 102 8.98 -0.06 -7.16
CA TYR A 102 8.44 1.17 -7.75
C TYR A 102 8.07 0.97 -9.22
N SER A 103 9.02 0.47 -10.00
CA SER A 103 8.85 0.29 -11.45
C SER A 103 7.73 -0.69 -11.79
N ALA A 104 7.74 -1.87 -11.18
CA ALA A 104 6.76 -2.92 -11.47
C ALA A 104 5.35 -2.53 -11.03
N LEU A 105 5.20 -1.92 -9.84
CA LEU A 105 3.90 -1.49 -9.35
C LEU A 105 3.35 -0.31 -10.15
N GLN A 106 4.19 0.64 -10.54
CA GLN A 106 3.79 1.75 -11.40
C GLN A 106 3.32 1.27 -12.77
N ASP A 107 4.05 0.34 -13.38
CA ASP A 107 3.67 -0.25 -14.67
C ASP A 107 2.32 -0.98 -14.60
N ALA A 108 1.97 -1.51 -13.45
CA ALA A 108 0.69 -2.15 -13.19
C ALA A 108 -0.44 -1.16 -12.81
N GLY A 109 -0.16 0.14 -12.80
CA GLY A 109 -1.14 1.17 -12.46
C GLY A 109 -1.32 1.43 -10.97
N ILE A 110 -0.45 0.89 -10.12
CA ILE A 110 -0.49 1.14 -8.68
C ILE A 110 0.24 2.44 -8.36
N SER A 111 -0.42 3.33 -7.63
CA SER A 111 0.08 4.67 -7.36
C SER A 111 1.30 4.68 -6.42
N PRO A 112 2.36 5.44 -6.74
CA PRO A 112 3.48 5.65 -5.84
C PRO A 112 3.21 6.72 -4.77
N ALA A 113 2.00 7.26 -4.70
CA ALA A 113 1.65 8.33 -3.78
C ALA A 113 1.89 7.92 -2.32
N LYS A 114 2.46 8.84 -1.53
CA LYS A 114 2.68 8.67 -0.10
C LYS A 114 1.76 9.57 0.74
N ARG A 115 0.92 10.34 0.07
CA ARG A 115 -0.10 11.18 0.68
C ARG A 115 -1.43 10.94 -0.03
N VAL A 116 -2.46 10.62 0.75
CA VAL A 116 -3.79 10.33 0.22
C VAL A 116 -4.82 11.15 0.99
N PHE A 117 -5.62 11.92 0.27
CA PHE A 117 -6.83 12.53 0.81
C PHE A 117 -8.04 11.68 0.43
N ILE A 118 -8.90 11.37 1.40
CA ILE A 118 -10.15 10.68 1.17
C ILE A 118 -11.30 11.54 1.67
N GLY A 119 -12.15 11.98 0.75
CA GLY A 119 -13.18 12.96 1.05
C GLY A 119 -12.56 14.26 1.59
N GLU A 120 -13.27 14.93 2.49
CA GLU A 120 -12.84 16.21 3.06
C GLU A 120 -12.23 16.10 4.45
N GLN A 121 -12.29 14.91 5.08
CA GLN A 121 -11.95 14.74 6.50
C GLN A 121 -10.74 13.86 6.77
N TRP A 122 -10.30 13.05 5.79
CA TRP A 122 -9.25 12.06 6.00
C TRP A 122 -8.00 12.37 5.21
N GLN A 123 -6.88 12.30 5.88
CA GLN A 123 -5.57 12.32 5.28
C GLN A 123 -4.78 11.09 5.75
N ILE A 124 -4.17 10.40 4.80
CA ILE A 124 -3.31 9.24 5.07
C ILE A 124 -1.91 9.59 4.59
N LEU A 125 -0.95 9.47 5.49
CA LEU A 125 0.46 9.68 5.21
C LEU A 125 1.21 8.36 5.35
N LEU A 126 1.94 7.97 4.31
CA LEU A 126 2.71 6.75 4.28
C LEU A 126 4.18 7.07 4.55
N LEU A 127 4.69 6.58 5.67
CA LEU A 127 6.07 6.83 6.09
C LEU A 127 6.93 5.61 5.79
N ASP A 128 7.99 5.81 5.03
CA ASP A 128 8.96 4.77 4.70
C ASP A 128 9.96 4.60 5.84
N SER A 129 9.92 3.45 6.50
CA SER A 129 10.83 3.10 7.59
C SER A 129 11.95 2.15 7.16
N GLN A 130 12.04 1.81 5.86
CA GLN A 130 13.06 0.89 5.39
C GLN A 130 14.46 1.45 5.60
N VAL A 131 15.34 0.62 6.18
CA VAL A 131 16.78 0.82 6.18
C VAL A 131 17.38 -0.28 5.31
N PHE A 132 18.00 0.10 4.19
CA PHE A 132 18.50 -0.87 3.21
C PHE A 132 19.49 -1.86 3.83
N GLY A 133 19.28 -3.14 3.59
CA GLY A 133 20.19 -4.22 3.97
C GLY A 133 20.06 -4.70 5.42
N VAL A 134 19.13 -4.16 6.20
CA VAL A 134 18.92 -4.59 7.60
C VAL A 134 17.42 -4.85 7.86
N PRO A 135 17.09 -5.74 8.81
CA PRO A 135 15.69 -6.09 9.07
C PRO A 135 14.91 -5.08 9.92
N HIS A 136 15.60 -4.19 10.63
CA HIS A 136 14.93 -3.17 11.43
C HIS A 136 14.55 -1.95 10.58
N GLY A 137 13.57 -1.21 11.04
CA GLY A 137 13.15 0.06 10.44
C GLY A 137 13.57 1.25 11.29
N GLU A 138 13.63 2.41 10.64
CA GLU A 138 13.89 3.69 11.27
C GLU A 138 13.22 4.80 10.45
N LEU A 139 12.67 5.80 11.12
CA LEU A 139 12.21 7.01 10.43
C LEU A 139 13.38 7.99 10.33
N SER A 140 13.81 8.28 9.11
CA SER A 140 14.87 9.26 8.87
C SER A 140 14.42 10.67 9.23
N GLU A 141 15.38 11.57 9.43
CA GLU A 141 15.08 13.00 9.62
C GLU A 141 14.27 13.56 8.44
N PHE A 142 14.58 13.14 7.22
CA PHE A 142 13.81 13.51 6.02
C PHE A 142 12.35 13.09 6.13
N GLN A 143 12.05 11.86 6.56
CA GLN A 143 10.69 11.37 6.75
C GLN A 143 9.95 12.14 7.85
N LEU A 144 10.63 12.44 8.95
CA LEU A 144 10.04 13.20 10.07
C LEU A 144 9.74 14.66 9.67
N GLU A 145 10.65 15.31 8.96
CA GLU A 145 10.44 16.67 8.43
C GLU A 145 9.30 16.69 7.39
N TRP A 146 9.23 15.69 6.55
CA TRP A 146 8.14 15.54 5.57
C TRP A 146 6.80 15.40 6.28
N LEU A 147 6.72 14.54 7.31
CA LEU A 147 5.52 14.36 8.13
C LEU A 147 5.08 15.68 8.77
N GLU A 148 6.02 16.40 9.40
CA GLU A 148 5.75 17.68 10.04
C GLU A 148 5.18 18.69 9.04
N ARG A 149 5.80 18.83 7.87
CA ARG A 149 5.33 19.73 6.81
C ARG A 149 3.93 19.36 6.33
N LYS A 150 3.66 18.07 6.11
CA LYS A 150 2.35 17.63 5.60
C LYS A 150 1.23 17.80 6.62
N LEU A 151 1.52 17.64 7.89
CA LEU A 151 0.56 17.93 8.96
C LEU A 151 0.27 19.43 9.06
N ALA A 152 1.29 20.29 8.92
CA ALA A 152 1.14 21.73 8.93
C ALA A 152 0.37 22.26 7.70
N ASP A 153 0.58 21.64 6.53
CA ASP A 153 -0.08 21.99 5.27
C ASP A 153 -1.45 21.35 5.09
N ALA A 154 -1.91 20.55 6.04
CA ALA A 154 -3.23 19.93 5.93
C ALA A 154 -4.29 21.04 5.88
N PRO A 155 -5.14 21.10 4.85
CA PRO A 155 -6.19 22.11 4.78
C PRO A 155 -7.12 21.96 5.99
N GLU A 156 -7.53 23.10 6.56
CA GLU A 156 -8.61 23.08 7.56
C GLU A 156 -9.82 22.43 6.92
N ARG A 157 -10.13 21.24 7.40
CA ARG A 157 -11.28 20.50 6.92
C ARG A 157 -12.47 20.85 7.80
N ALA A 158 -13.61 21.10 7.18
CA ALA A 158 -14.82 21.45 7.90
C ALA A 158 -15.08 20.40 8.99
N GLU A 159 -15.24 20.86 10.23
CA GLU A 159 -15.72 19.97 11.29
C GLU A 159 -17.05 19.37 10.87
N PRO A 160 -17.31 18.08 11.19
CA PRO A 160 -18.60 17.52 10.93
C PRO A 160 -19.65 18.36 11.62
N ASN A 161 -20.62 18.84 10.86
CA ASN A 161 -21.76 19.57 11.38
C ASN A 161 -22.46 18.63 12.39
N ASN A 162 -22.20 18.84 13.67
CA ASN A 162 -22.97 18.23 14.75
C ASN A 162 -24.34 18.93 14.79
N GLY A 163 -25.16 18.57 13.80
CA GLY A 163 -26.54 18.97 13.78
C GLY A 163 -27.44 17.81 14.14
#